data_730fe3b9fab7d4bfab42f76974c518df
#
_entry.id   730fe3b9fab7d4bfab42f76974c518df
#
_cell.length_a   1.000
_cell.length_b   1.000
_cell.length_c   1.000
_cell.angle_alpha   90.00
_cell.angle_beta   90.00
_cell.angle_gamma   90.00
#
_symmetry.space_group_name_H-M   'P 1'
#
loop_
_entity.id
_entity.type
_entity.pdbx_description
1 polymer ?
#
loop_
_entity_poly.entity_id
_entity_poly.type
_entity_poly.pdbx_seq_one_letter_code
_entity_poly.pdbx_strand_id
1 'polypeptide(L)'
;MQDSSFRIVDLSVESAKAKSYDNHPIATVNDHEVRISTMTEAYHWHCHPDSDESFLALEGGLFIDFDDRTVQLLPGQMITVNRGVRHRTRPIEG
;
A
#
# COMPACT_ATOMS: atom_id res chain seq x y z
N MET A 1 19.23 19.05 -14.50
CA MET A 1 20.04 17.85 -14.24
C MET A 1 19.59 17.23 -12.92
N GLN A 2 19.42 15.95 -12.89
CA GLN A 2 18.97 15.22 -11.72
C GLN A 2 20.17 14.84 -10.86
N ASP A 3 20.08 15.08 -9.55
CA ASP A 3 21.11 14.67 -8.61
C ASP A 3 20.99 13.15 -8.41
N SER A 4 22.11 12.44 -8.55
CA SER A 4 22.15 10.98 -8.35
C SER A 4 22.32 10.57 -6.90
N SER A 5 22.54 11.52 -5.99
CA SER A 5 22.73 11.23 -4.56
C SER A 5 21.42 10.93 -3.83
N PHE A 6 20.33 11.46 -4.32
CA PHE A 6 19.02 11.28 -3.68
C PHE A 6 17.89 11.45 -4.70
N ARG A 7 16.70 11.07 -4.27
CA ARG A 7 15.49 11.25 -5.03
C ARG A 7 14.36 11.68 -4.08
N ILE A 8 13.60 12.70 -4.49
CA ILE A 8 12.42 13.14 -3.76
C ILE A 8 11.20 12.71 -4.54
N VAL A 9 10.25 12.07 -3.85
CA VAL A 9 8.97 11.68 -4.43
C VAL A 9 7.88 12.42 -3.68
N ASP A 10 7.05 13.15 -4.40
CA ASP A 10 5.89 13.83 -3.83
C ASP A 10 4.68 12.90 -3.93
N LEU A 11 4.19 12.42 -2.79
CA LEU A 11 3.10 11.44 -2.77
C LEU A 11 1.80 12.02 -3.32
N SER A 12 1.55 13.31 -3.11
CA SER A 12 0.36 13.96 -3.67
C SER A 12 0.39 13.98 -5.20
N VAL A 13 1.57 14.21 -5.76
CA VAL A 13 1.75 14.21 -7.22
C VAL A 13 1.56 12.80 -7.77
N GLU A 14 2.16 11.80 -7.10
CA GLU A 14 2.07 10.41 -7.56
C GLU A 14 0.63 9.89 -7.48
N SER A 15 -0.10 10.19 -6.41
CA SER A 15 -1.48 9.75 -6.28
C SER A 15 -2.41 10.45 -7.26
N ALA A 16 -2.13 11.70 -7.62
CA ALA A 16 -2.94 12.46 -8.57
C ALA A 16 -2.88 11.89 -10.00
N LYS A 17 -1.91 11.04 -10.30
CA LYS A 17 -1.81 10.38 -11.61
C LYS A 17 -2.85 9.30 -11.80
N ALA A 18 -3.41 8.78 -10.70
CA ALA A 18 -4.38 7.70 -10.75
C ALA A 18 -5.76 8.22 -11.17
N LYS A 19 -6.40 7.54 -12.12
CA LYS A 19 -7.77 7.84 -12.55
C LYS A 19 -8.76 6.80 -12.03
N SER A 20 -8.24 5.65 -11.63
CA SER A 20 -8.99 4.52 -11.10
C SER A 20 -8.03 3.74 -10.23
N TYR A 21 -8.27 2.44 -10.04
CA TYR A 21 -7.33 1.60 -9.31
C TYR A 21 -5.94 1.70 -9.92
N ASP A 22 -4.95 1.99 -9.08
CA ASP A 22 -3.57 2.08 -9.50
C ASP A 22 -2.65 1.62 -8.36
N ASN A 23 -1.55 0.98 -8.73
CA ASN A 23 -0.53 0.53 -7.80
C ASN A 23 0.79 0.53 -8.55
N HIS A 24 1.69 1.44 -8.21
CA HIS A 24 2.96 1.53 -8.89
C HIS A 24 4.11 1.81 -7.91
N PRO A 25 5.34 1.37 -8.26
CA PRO A 25 6.50 1.62 -7.42
C PRO A 25 6.93 3.08 -7.49
N ILE A 26 7.37 3.61 -6.35
CA ILE A 26 7.85 5.00 -6.27
C ILE A 26 9.28 5.10 -5.76
N ALA A 27 9.78 4.07 -5.09
CA ALA A 27 11.14 4.07 -4.56
C ALA A 27 11.60 2.66 -4.23
N THR A 28 12.90 2.48 -4.13
CA THR A 28 13.50 1.28 -3.59
C THR A 28 14.47 1.67 -2.49
N VAL A 29 14.53 0.85 -1.46
CA VAL A 29 15.48 1.00 -0.35
C VAL A 29 16.12 -0.36 -0.16
N ASN A 30 17.36 -0.51 -0.61
CA ASN A 30 18.04 -1.80 -0.70
C ASN A 30 17.20 -2.77 -1.55
N ASP A 31 16.78 -3.91 -0.97
CA ASP A 31 15.91 -4.88 -1.65
C ASP A 31 14.42 -4.66 -1.35
N HIS A 32 14.08 -3.53 -0.72
CA HIS A 32 12.70 -3.18 -0.39
C HIS A 32 12.13 -2.25 -1.45
N GLU A 33 10.88 -2.45 -1.77
CA GLU A 33 10.16 -1.61 -2.73
C GLU A 33 9.06 -0.85 -2.01
N VAL A 34 9.01 0.48 -2.25
CA VAL A 34 7.93 1.32 -1.77
C VAL A 34 6.98 1.57 -2.93
N ARG A 35 5.71 1.28 -2.74
CA ARG A 35 4.67 1.45 -3.75
C ARG A 35 3.58 2.38 -3.24
N ILE A 36 2.95 3.10 -4.15
CA ILE A 36 1.76 3.87 -3.83
C ILE A 36 0.56 3.21 -4.51
N SER A 37 -0.54 3.12 -3.77
CA SER A 37 -1.78 2.53 -4.28
C SER A 37 -2.93 3.51 -4.14
N THR A 38 -3.71 3.64 -5.19
CA THR A 38 -5.03 4.26 -5.15
C THR A 38 -6.04 3.15 -5.35
N MET A 39 -6.91 2.93 -4.39
CA MET A 39 -7.76 1.77 -4.35
C MET A 39 -9.22 2.17 -4.53
N THR A 40 -9.87 1.55 -5.50
CA THR A 40 -11.29 1.80 -5.81
C THR A 40 -12.16 0.57 -5.58
N GLU A 41 -11.55 -0.57 -5.39
CA GLU A 41 -12.25 -1.83 -5.17
C GLU A 41 -11.37 -2.79 -4.38
N ALA A 42 -11.96 -3.88 -3.91
CA ALA A 42 -11.20 -4.87 -3.16
C ALA A 42 -10.17 -5.55 -4.05
N TYR A 43 -8.99 -5.75 -3.49
CA TYR A 43 -7.96 -6.56 -4.13
C TYR A 43 -8.26 -8.04 -3.89
N HIS A 44 -7.63 -8.94 -4.64
CA HIS A 44 -7.82 -10.37 -4.46
C HIS A 44 -7.11 -10.88 -3.20
N TRP A 45 -7.59 -12.01 -2.67
CA TRP A 45 -6.93 -12.69 -1.58
C TRP A 45 -5.58 -13.23 -2.03
N HIS A 46 -4.56 -13.02 -1.20
CA HIS A 46 -3.19 -13.46 -1.50
C HIS A 46 -2.36 -13.56 -0.24
N CYS A 47 -1.17 -14.14 -0.38
CA CYS A 47 -0.14 -14.07 0.65
C CYS A 47 1.22 -13.97 -0.02
N HIS A 48 2.19 -13.46 0.73
CA HIS A 48 3.58 -13.39 0.29
C HIS A 48 4.38 -14.40 1.13
N PRO A 49 4.82 -15.53 0.54
CA PRO A 49 5.46 -16.58 1.35
C PRO A 49 6.85 -16.19 1.88
N ASP A 50 7.52 -15.26 1.22
CA ASP A 50 8.92 -14.95 1.49
C ASP A 50 9.16 -13.55 2.03
N SER A 51 8.13 -12.72 2.17
CA SER A 51 8.32 -11.34 2.61
C SER A 51 7.16 -10.85 3.45
N ASP A 52 7.48 -9.96 4.38
CA ASP A 52 6.48 -9.19 5.11
C ASP A 52 6.04 -8.02 4.24
N GLU A 53 4.83 -7.53 4.48
CA GLU A 53 4.27 -6.41 3.75
C GLU A 53 3.69 -5.40 4.72
N SER A 54 4.08 -4.12 4.57
CA SER A 54 3.54 -3.06 5.41
C SER A 54 2.64 -2.16 4.58
N PHE A 55 1.55 -1.71 5.20
CA PHE A 55 0.62 -0.76 4.62
C PHE A 55 0.57 0.49 5.50
N LEU A 56 0.69 1.64 4.89
CA LEU A 56 0.50 2.94 5.54
C LEU A 56 -0.68 3.62 4.86
N ALA A 57 -1.73 3.90 5.62
CA ALA A 57 -2.88 4.61 5.10
C ALA A 57 -2.61 6.11 5.03
N LEU A 58 -2.88 6.74 3.89
CA LEU A 58 -2.69 8.17 3.69
C LEU A 58 -4.02 8.91 3.68
N GLU A 59 -4.93 8.49 2.81
CA GLU A 59 -6.25 9.13 2.68
C GLU A 59 -7.33 8.05 2.65
N GLY A 60 -8.49 8.33 3.26
CA GLY A 60 -9.64 7.44 3.21
C GLY A 60 -9.53 6.15 4.00
N GLY A 61 -8.34 5.74 4.36
CA GLY A 61 -8.12 4.49 5.06
C GLY A 61 -8.45 3.25 4.25
N LEU A 62 -8.25 2.08 4.85
CA LEU A 62 -8.58 0.82 4.21
C LEU A 62 -8.94 -0.24 5.26
N PHE A 63 -9.67 -1.26 4.81
CA PHE A 63 -9.85 -2.50 5.56
C PHE A 63 -8.84 -3.52 5.08
N ILE A 64 -8.36 -4.33 5.99
CA ILE A 64 -7.55 -5.50 5.68
C ILE A 64 -8.28 -6.70 6.23
N ASP A 65 -8.68 -7.60 5.34
CA ASP A 65 -9.39 -8.82 5.71
C ASP A 65 -8.40 -9.96 5.90
N PHE A 66 -8.52 -10.66 7.00
CA PHE A 66 -7.84 -11.91 7.28
C PHE A 66 -8.85 -13.03 7.32
N ASP A 67 -8.41 -14.28 7.40
CA ASP A 67 -9.34 -15.41 7.42
C ASP A 67 -10.30 -15.37 8.61
N ASP A 68 -9.87 -14.80 9.74
CA ASP A 68 -10.63 -14.81 10.99
C ASP A 68 -11.14 -13.44 11.44
N ARG A 69 -10.77 -12.36 10.74
CA ARG A 69 -11.17 -11.00 11.16
C ARG A 69 -10.85 -9.96 10.09
N THR A 70 -11.43 -8.78 10.28
CA THR A 70 -11.14 -7.60 9.47
C THR A 70 -10.58 -6.51 10.38
N VAL A 71 -9.52 -5.87 9.92
CA VAL A 71 -8.88 -4.76 10.62
C VAL A 71 -9.12 -3.48 9.82
N GLN A 72 -9.44 -2.40 10.52
CA GLN A 72 -9.59 -1.07 9.93
C GLN A 72 -8.29 -0.29 10.11
N LEU A 73 -7.77 0.26 9.03
CA LEU A 73 -6.59 1.11 9.04
C LEU A 73 -6.99 2.52 8.63
N LEU A 74 -6.87 3.46 9.56
CA LEU A 74 -7.24 4.85 9.34
C LEU A 74 -6.04 5.65 8.83
N PRO A 75 -6.27 6.82 8.19
CA PRO A 75 -5.16 7.66 7.73
C PRO A 75 -4.14 7.93 8.83
N GLY A 76 -2.87 7.76 8.50
CA GLY A 76 -1.76 7.90 9.43
C GLY A 76 -1.40 6.63 10.20
N GLN A 77 -2.18 5.58 10.05
CA GLN A 77 -1.88 4.29 10.69
C GLN A 77 -1.14 3.37 9.74
N MET A 78 -0.36 2.48 10.31
CA MET A 78 0.41 1.50 9.57
C MET A 78 0.23 0.11 10.17
N ILE A 79 0.20 -0.89 9.33
CA ILE A 79 0.16 -2.29 9.74
C ILE A 79 1.23 -3.05 8.98
N THR A 80 1.80 -4.08 9.62
CA THR A 80 2.68 -5.02 8.93
C THR A 80 2.03 -6.38 8.94
N VAL A 81 1.85 -6.94 7.75
CA VAL A 81 1.34 -8.31 7.57
C VAL A 81 2.54 -9.21 7.37
N ASN A 82 2.71 -10.17 8.28
CA ASN A 82 3.86 -11.07 8.24
C ASN A 82 3.76 -12.03 7.06
N ARG A 83 4.93 -12.48 6.60
CA ARG A 83 5.00 -13.46 5.50
C ARG A 83 4.09 -14.65 5.78
N GLY A 84 3.50 -15.19 4.73
CA GLY A 84 2.65 -16.36 4.80
C GLY A 84 1.23 -16.13 5.31
N VAL A 85 0.92 -14.92 5.76
CA VAL A 85 -0.44 -14.62 6.25
C VAL A 85 -1.32 -14.21 5.07
N ARG A 86 -2.40 -14.96 4.87
CA ARG A 86 -3.37 -14.71 3.80
C ARG A 86 -4.22 -13.49 4.15
N HIS A 87 -4.36 -12.59 3.21
CA HIS A 87 -5.08 -11.33 3.43
C HIS A 87 -5.55 -10.72 2.11
N ARG A 88 -6.41 -9.72 2.23
CA ARG A 88 -6.73 -8.82 1.12
C ARG A 88 -7.01 -7.43 1.67
N THR A 89 -6.83 -6.42 0.82
CA THR A 89 -7.15 -5.03 1.15
C THR A 89 -8.37 -4.57 0.36
N ARG A 90 -9.13 -3.65 0.94
CA ARG A 90 -10.25 -3.00 0.27
C ARG A 90 -10.42 -1.60 0.83
N PRO A 91 -10.93 -0.66 0.03
CA PRO A 91 -11.08 0.72 0.51
C PRO A 91 -12.22 0.82 1.51
N ILE A 92 -12.09 1.77 2.42
CA ILE A 92 -13.21 2.19 3.23
C ILE A 92 -14.02 3.15 2.37
N GLU A 93 -15.29 2.84 2.15
CA GLU A 93 -16.16 3.70 1.39
C GLU A 93 -16.43 4.98 2.15
N GLY A 94 -16.43 6.07 1.41
CA GLY A 94 -16.67 7.34 2.06
C GLY A 94 -16.80 8.44 1.11
#